data_16ff72d5342eb7ec1777cda62d91d7c6
#
_entry.id   16ff72d5342eb7ec1777cda62d91d7c6
#
_cell.length_a   1.000
_cell.length_b   1.000
_cell.length_c   1.000
_cell.angle_alpha   90.00
_cell.angle_beta   90.00
_cell.angle_gamma   90.00
#
_symmetry.space_group_name_H-M   'P 1'
#
loop_
_entity.id
_entity.type
_entity.pdbx_description
1 polymer ?
#
loop_
_entity_poly.entity_id
_entity_poly.type
_entity_poly.pdbx_seq_one_letter_code
_entity_poly.pdbx_strand_id
1 'polypeptide(L)'
;MSRRMWLAVLILGLSTYWARGDEKSPLTLVKSIPLPGVEGRFDHFAIDLSGQNIFLTAEEDHHVLAIDLKKGVMTKKIGGFVKAHAVFYRPASKEFLVTDDNGTYKIFDKNSLELRKTVQLTLNYADGLRYDPKTELLYIVNVPKGSENPEEQSYLAIVNTKTWEHIGDIPFKGGHIEEVAIEPSGSRLFIANGSRREIGVVDRNKRALVGAWPLTMPGIPYAVVMDDATHRLFVALRRPELLVVLNSDTGALVTTLPTAAGADDIFWDAARKRIYVSAGVGNQPEGYVSVYHQIDADHYETVAKIPTGSSSATSLLTPELNNYFVAVQRKQGKEAELQVYKINP
;
A
#
# COMPACT_ATOMS: atom_id res chain seq x y z
N MET A 1 14.32 58.63 49.40
CA MET A 1 13.51 57.44 49.16
C MET A 1 12.68 57.60 47.89
N SER A 2 13.16 57.15 46.75
CA SER A 2 12.45 57.26 45.44
C SER A 2 12.05 55.88 44.99
N ARG A 3 10.74 55.63 44.91
CA ARG A 3 10.14 54.42 44.35
C ARG A 3 10.18 54.49 42.83
N ARG A 4 10.92 53.59 42.20
CA ARG A 4 10.84 53.36 40.73
C ARG A 4 9.72 52.38 40.46
N MET A 5 8.71 52.84 39.76
CA MET A 5 7.62 52.05 39.20
C MET A 5 8.09 51.43 37.88
N TRP A 6 8.05 50.07 37.78
CA TRP A 6 8.28 49.38 36.53
C TRP A 6 6.92 49.15 35.83
N LEU A 7 6.78 49.73 34.64
CA LEU A 7 5.67 49.44 33.73
C LEU A 7 5.98 48.15 32.98
N ALA A 8 5.19 47.12 33.23
CA ALA A 8 5.19 45.89 32.41
C ALA A 8 4.27 46.11 31.19
N VAL A 9 4.89 46.18 30.01
CA VAL A 9 4.13 46.18 28.73
C VAL A 9 3.76 44.74 28.37
N LEU A 10 2.50 44.41 28.50
CA LEU A 10 1.95 43.14 27.97
C LEU A 10 1.76 43.29 26.44
N ILE A 11 2.61 42.63 25.65
CA ILE A 11 2.41 42.48 24.22
C ILE A 11 1.44 41.29 24.03
N LEU A 12 0.16 41.56 23.79
CA LEU A 12 -0.80 40.58 23.28
C LEU A 12 -0.45 40.31 21.82
N GLY A 13 0.21 39.18 21.60
CA GLY A 13 0.36 38.62 20.26
C GLY A 13 -1.00 38.13 19.75
N LEU A 14 -1.67 38.88 18.91
CA LEU A 14 -2.80 38.40 18.10
C LEU A 14 -2.26 37.42 17.06
N SER A 15 -2.32 36.13 17.35
CA SER A 15 -2.20 35.10 16.34
C SER A 15 -3.45 35.16 15.46
N THR A 16 -3.35 35.78 14.29
CA THR A 16 -4.37 35.69 13.24
C THR A 16 -4.41 34.27 12.73
N TYR A 17 -5.33 33.47 13.26
CA TYR A 17 -5.77 32.25 12.60
C TYR A 17 -6.46 32.68 11.29
N TRP A 18 -5.76 32.52 10.19
CA TRP A 18 -6.39 32.53 8.87
C TRP A 18 -7.31 31.31 8.82
N ALA A 19 -8.60 31.52 8.93
CA ALA A 19 -9.59 30.53 8.57
C ALA A 19 -9.42 30.26 7.06
N ARG A 20 -8.70 29.17 6.70
CA ARG A 20 -8.81 28.59 5.38
C ARG A 20 -10.28 28.24 5.19
N GLY A 21 -10.89 28.75 4.13
CA GLY A 21 -12.27 28.40 3.76
C GLY A 21 -12.43 26.88 3.73
N ASP A 22 -13.65 26.39 3.94
CA ASP A 22 -14.04 24.97 3.94
C ASP A 22 -13.49 24.22 2.70
N GLU A 23 -12.22 23.85 2.72
CA GLU A 23 -11.67 22.87 1.76
C GLU A 23 -12.39 21.55 2.06
N LYS A 24 -13.25 21.13 1.14
CA LYS A 24 -13.95 19.85 1.25
C LYS A 24 -12.92 18.75 1.44
N SER A 25 -13.11 17.91 2.45
CA SER A 25 -12.27 16.73 2.69
C SER A 25 -11.92 16.02 1.38
N PRO A 26 -10.68 15.63 1.11
CA PRO A 26 -10.29 14.94 -0.13
C PRO A 26 -11.00 13.60 -0.32
N LEU A 27 -11.52 13.00 0.75
CA LEU A 27 -12.31 11.77 0.74
C LEU A 27 -13.60 11.97 1.51
N THR A 28 -14.72 11.49 0.97
CA THR A 28 -16.03 11.46 1.65
C THR A 28 -16.52 10.02 1.73
N LEU A 29 -16.75 9.51 2.94
CA LEU A 29 -17.36 8.18 3.14
C LEU A 29 -18.77 8.20 2.55
N VAL A 30 -19.03 7.35 1.55
CA VAL A 30 -20.32 7.27 0.86
C VAL A 30 -21.05 5.96 1.13
N LYS A 31 -20.34 4.91 1.54
CA LYS A 31 -20.93 3.60 1.80
C LYS A 31 -20.03 2.78 2.70
N SER A 32 -20.62 1.96 3.57
CA SER A 32 -19.98 0.81 4.25
C SER A 32 -20.66 -0.46 3.79
N ILE A 33 -19.87 -1.45 3.38
CA ILE A 33 -20.32 -2.78 2.98
C ILE A 33 -19.97 -3.75 4.10
N PRO A 34 -20.94 -4.32 4.81
CA PRO A 34 -20.68 -5.27 5.88
C PRO A 34 -19.98 -6.53 5.36
N LEU A 35 -19.05 -7.06 6.17
CA LEU A 35 -18.32 -8.30 5.92
C LEU A 35 -18.64 -9.30 7.06
N PRO A 36 -19.85 -9.88 7.08
CA PRO A 36 -20.31 -10.66 8.22
C PRO A 36 -19.48 -11.94 8.40
N GLY A 37 -19.13 -12.23 9.66
CA GLY A 37 -18.38 -13.42 10.01
C GLY A 37 -16.94 -13.43 9.52
N VAL A 38 -16.37 -12.27 9.19
CA VAL A 38 -14.94 -12.11 8.89
C VAL A 38 -14.23 -11.59 10.12
N GLU A 39 -13.12 -12.21 10.46
CA GLU A 39 -12.33 -11.88 11.64
C GLU A 39 -10.86 -11.62 11.25
N GLY A 40 -10.16 -10.89 12.13
CA GLY A 40 -8.75 -10.63 11.98
C GLY A 40 -8.38 -9.60 10.92
N ARG A 41 -7.12 -9.65 10.50
CA ARG A 41 -6.51 -8.66 9.63
C ARG A 41 -6.82 -8.91 8.16
N PHE A 42 -7.00 -7.81 7.44
CA PHE A 42 -7.03 -7.80 5.98
C PHE A 42 -5.63 -7.46 5.45
N ASP A 43 -5.43 -7.86 4.20
CA ASP A 43 -4.25 -7.51 3.42
C ASP A 43 -4.71 -6.91 2.07
N HIS A 44 -4.01 -7.10 0.97
CA HIS A 44 -4.22 -6.33 -0.25
C HIS A 44 -5.50 -6.66 -1.04
N PHE A 45 -5.81 -5.78 -2.00
CA PHE A 45 -7.00 -5.84 -2.84
C PHE A 45 -6.67 -6.03 -4.31
N ALA A 46 -7.63 -6.59 -5.06
CA ALA A 46 -7.74 -6.39 -6.51
C ALA A 46 -9.17 -6.05 -6.89
N ILE A 47 -9.34 -5.41 -8.05
CA ILE A 47 -10.64 -5.05 -8.56
C ILE A 47 -10.83 -5.50 -10.02
N ASP A 48 -12.00 -6.08 -10.30
CA ASP A 48 -12.55 -6.17 -11.65
C ASP A 48 -13.39 -4.91 -11.90
N LEU A 49 -12.80 -3.92 -12.55
CA LEU A 49 -13.45 -2.64 -12.85
C LEU A 49 -14.74 -2.84 -13.68
N SER A 50 -14.70 -3.73 -14.68
CA SER A 50 -15.83 -3.97 -15.58
C SER A 50 -17.01 -4.64 -14.88
N GLY A 51 -16.73 -5.63 -14.04
CA GLY A 51 -17.72 -6.34 -13.23
C GLY A 51 -18.09 -5.59 -11.96
N GLN A 52 -17.28 -4.61 -11.55
CA GLN A 52 -17.35 -3.93 -10.25
C GLN A 52 -17.33 -4.94 -9.08
N ASN A 53 -16.36 -5.87 -9.13
CA ASN A 53 -16.10 -6.82 -8.05
C ASN A 53 -14.74 -6.55 -7.42
N ILE A 54 -14.68 -6.55 -6.10
CA ILE A 54 -13.44 -6.53 -5.34
C ILE A 54 -13.13 -7.96 -4.87
N PHE A 55 -11.85 -8.30 -4.95
CA PHE A 55 -11.23 -9.41 -4.26
C PHE A 55 -10.35 -8.84 -3.14
N LEU A 56 -10.67 -9.14 -1.90
CA LEU A 56 -9.99 -8.67 -0.70
C LEU A 56 -9.45 -9.86 0.07
N THR A 57 -8.16 -9.86 0.38
CA THR A 57 -7.58 -10.91 1.22
C THR A 57 -7.91 -10.66 2.69
N ALA A 58 -8.46 -11.67 3.33
CA ALA A 58 -8.71 -11.71 4.78
C ALA A 58 -7.69 -12.68 5.39
N GLU A 59 -6.50 -12.15 5.67
CA GLU A 59 -5.30 -12.90 6.01
C GLU A 59 -5.52 -13.87 7.17
N GLU A 60 -5.97 -13.37 8.31
CA GLU A 60 -6.18 -14.17 9.53
C GLU A 60 -7.49 -14.97 9.49
N ASP A 61 -8.42 -14.65 8.59
CA ASP A 61 -9.62 -15.43 8.31
C ASP A 61 -9.35 -16.57 7.28
N HIS A 62 -8.14 -16.64 6.72
CA HIS A 62 -7.70 -17.66 5.75
C HIS A 62 -8.49 -17.71 4.43
N HIS A 63 -9.06 -16.57 4.01
CA HIS A 63 -9.94 -16.47 2.84
C HIS A 63 -9.59 -15.28 1.95
N VAL A 64 -10.05 -15.35 0.71
CA VAL A 64 -10.26 -14.20 -0.15
C VAL A 64 -11.75 -13.92 -0.22
N LEU A 65 -12.14 -12.67 -0.04
CA LEU A 65 -13.53 -12.22 -0.09
C LEU A 65 -13.85 -11.72 -1.50
N ALA A 66 -14.91 -12.22 -2.10
CA ALA A 66 -15.48 -11.65 -3.32
C ALA A 66 -16.63 -10.71 -2.95
N ILE A 67 -16.54 -9.44 -3.35
CA ILE A 67 -17.49 -8.39 -2.98
C ILE A 67 -18.06 -7.76 -4.25
N ASP A 68 -19.38 -7.78 -4.39
CA ASP A 68 -20.12 -7.11 -5.47
C ASP A 68 -20.39 -5.65 -5.06
N LEU A 69 -19.71 -4.71 -5.69
CA LEU A 69 -19.83 -3.27 -5.36
C LEU A 69 -21.19 -2.69 -5.77
N LYS A 70 -21.80 -3.22 -6.86
CA LYS A 70 -23.11 -2.77 -7.33
C LYS A 70 -24.19 -3.11 -6.31
N LYS A 71 -24.20 -4.36 -5.87
CA LYS A 71 -25.12 -4.81 -4.82
C LYS A 71 -24.73 -4.32 -3.43
N GLY A 72 -23.43 -4.07 -3.21
CA GLY A 72 -22.89 -3.71 -1.90
C GLY A 72 -22.93 -4.85 -0.90
N VAL A 73 -22.53 -6.03 -1.32
CA VAL A 73 -22.53 -7.23 -0.48
C VAL A 73 -21.30 -8.10 -0.75
N MET A 74 -20.82 -8.76 0.30
CA MET A 74 -19.91 -9.89 0.15
C MET A 74 -20.68 -11.09 -0.42
N THR A 75 -20.22 -11.62 -1.55
CA THR A 75 -20.89 -12.72 -2.26
C THR A 75 -20.31 -14.07 -1.93
N LYS A 76 -19.03 -14.13 -1.59
CA LYS A 76 -18.33 -15.40 -1.33
C LYS A 76 -17.11 -15.20 -0.45
N LYS A 77 -16.83 -16.20 0.40
CA LYS A 77 -15.53 -16.45 1.03
C LYS A 77 -14.86 -17.59 0.29
N ILE A 78 -13.65 -17.39 -0.24
CA ILE A 78 -12.86 -18.36 -1.00
C ILE A 78 -11.74 -18.82 -0.10
N GLY A 79 -11.80 -20.07 0.33
CA GLY A 79 -10.82 -20.66 1.25
C GLY A 79 -9.70 -21.42 0.54
N GLY A 80 -8.92 -22.13 1.35
CA GLY A 80 -7.81 -22.97 0.87
C GLY A 80 -6.45 -22.28 0.95
N PHE A 81 -6.32 -21.26 1.81
CA PHE A 81 -5.08 -20.54 2.10
C PHE A 81 -4.57 -20.86 3.51
N VAL A 82 -3.25 -20.79 3.68
CA VAL A 82 -2.64 -20.67 5.01
C VAL A 82 -2.86 -19.25 5.52
N LYS A 83 -2.52 -18.24 4.70
CA LYS A 83 -2.87 -16.82 4.82
C LYS A 83 -2.77 -16.19 3.45
N ALA A 84 -3.87 -15.63 2.96
CA ALA A 84 -3.87 -14.92 1.69
C ALA A 84 -3.32 -13.50 1.89
N HIS A 85 -2.30 -13.09 1.11
CA HIS A 85 -1.67 -11.78 1.24
C HIS A 85 -2.09 -10.83 0.12
N ALA A 86 -1.62 -11.04 -1.09
CA ALA A 86 -1.91 -10.14 -2.19
C ALA A 86 -2.71 -10.83 -3.29
N VAL A 87 -3.49 -10.04 -4.01
CA VAL A 87 -4.31 -10.52 -5.11
C VAL A 87 -4.11 -9.66 -6.36
N PHE A 88 -4.05 -10.31 -7.53
CA PHE A 88 -4.00 -9.66 -8.83
C PHE A 88 -5.08 -10.23 -9.75
N TYR A 89 -5.91 -9.37 -10.32
CA TYR A 89 -6.92 -9.75 -11.31
C TYR A 89 -6.46 -9.45 -12.73
N ARG A 90 -6.55 -10.43 -13.63
CA ARG A 90 -6.25 -10.29 -15.05
C ARG A 90 -7.54 -10.27 -15.87
N PRO A 91 -7.99 -9.10 -16.38
CA PRO A 91 -9.26 -9.00 -17.11
C PRO A 91 -9.32 -9.87 -18.37
N ALA A 92 -8.18 -9.98 -19.09
CA ALA A 92 -8.12 -10.70 -20.38
C ALA A 92 -8.46 -12.20 -20.26
N SER A 93 -8.03 -12.88 -19.20
CA SER A 93 -8.33 -14.29 -18.94
C SER A 93 -9.50 -14.48 -17.98
N LYS A 94 -9.98 -13.43 -17.32
CA LYS A 94 -10.96 -13.50 -16.23
C LYS A 94 -10.51 -14.41 -15.09
N GLU A 95 -9.24 -14.31 -14.73
CA GLU A 95 -8.61 -15.06 -13.66
C GLU A 95 -7.96 -14.12 -12.67
N PHE A 96 -7.80 -14.58 -11.44
CA PHE A 96 -7.04 -13.86 -10.44
C PHE A 96 -6.03 -14.78 -9.75
N LEU A 97 -4.87 -14.19 -9.45
CA LEU A 97 -3.79 -14.80 -8.69
C LEU A 97 -3.88 -14.33 -7.25
N VAL A 98 -3.59 -15.21 -6.30
CA VAL A 98 -3.48 -14.92 -4.87
C VAL A 98 -2.18 -15.50 -4.34
N THR A 99 -1.38 -14.71 -3.63
CA THR A 99 -0.19 -15.16 -2.89
C THR A 99 -0.58 -15.73 -1.53
N ASP A 100 0.20 -16.68 -1.03
CA ASP A 100 -0.10 -17.41 0.21
C ASP A 100 1.15 -17.59 1.08
N ASP A 101 0.96 -17.54 2.38
CA ASP A 101 1.94 -17.63 3.47
C ASP A 101 2.80 -18.90 3.48
N ASN A 102 2.50 -19.87 2.62
CA ASN A 102 3.31 -21.08 2.41
C ASN A 102 4.25 -21.00 1.18
N GLY A 103 4.44 -19.81 0.64
CA GLY A 103 5.29 -19.58 -0.52
C GLY A 103 4.67 -20.06 -1.83
N THR A 104 3.36 -20.18 -1.91
CA THR A 104 2.66 -20.49 -3.16
C THR A 104 1.94 -19.26 -3.71
N TYR A 105 1.62 -19.31 -5.01
CA TYR A 105 0.52 -18.55 -5.53
C TYR A 105 -0.52 -19.47 -6.16
N LYS A 106 -1.77 -19.04 -6.12
CA LYS A 106 -2.93 -19.79 -6.58
C LYS A 106 -3.71 -19.01 -7.61
N ILE A 107 -4.12 -19.67 -8.68
CA ILE A 107 -4.91 -19.09 -9.77
C ILE A 107 -6.34 -19.57 -9.67
N PHE A 108 -7.28 -18.65 -9.72
CA PHE A 108 -8.70 -18.92 -9.67
C PHE A 108 -9.41 -18.37 -10.90
N ASP A 109 -10.45 -19.07 -11.35
CA ASP A 109 -11.41 -18.53 -12.31
C ASP A 109 -12.32 -17.50 -11.62
N LYS A 110 -12.47 -16.33 -12.21
CA LYS A 110 -13.27 -15.24 -11.61
C LYS A 110 -14.75 -15.55 -11.52
N ASN A 111 -15.31 -16.32 -12.46
CA ASN A 111 -16.75 -16.55 -12.54
C ASN A 111 -17.18 -17.71 -11.65
N SER A 112 -16.47 -18.86 -11.73
CA SER A 112 -16.77 -20.03 -10.89
C SER A 112 -16.16 -19.92 -9.49
N LEU A 113 -15.12 -19.09 -9.31
CA LEU A 113 -14.30 -18.97 -8.10
C LEU A 113 -13.57 -20.27 -7.73
N GLU A 114 -13.37 -21.15 -8.72
CA GLU A 114 -12.68 -22.42 -8.56
C GLU A 114 -11.17 -22.26 -8.77
N LEU A 115 -10.41 -23.01 -7.96
CA LEU A 115 -8.96 -23.12 -8.08
C LEU A 115 -8.59 -23.80 -9.42
N ARG A 116 -7.75 -23.16 -10.22
CA ARG A 116 -7.23 -23.67 -11.49
C ARG A 116 -5.84 -24.24 -11.36
N LYS A 117 -4.97 -23.58 -10.61
CA LYS A 117 -3.54 -23.90 -10.52
C LYS A 117 -2.98 -23.46 -9.18
N THR A 118 -2.04 -24.23 -8.65
CA THR A 118 -1.16 -23.82 -7.54
C THR A 118 0.28 -23.95 -8.00
N VAL A 119 1.10 -22.95 -7.73
CA VAL A 119 2.52 -22.94 -8.07
C VAL A 119 3.33 -22.64 -6.82
N GLN A 120 4.34 -23.46 -6.55
CA GLN A 120 5.30 -23.23 -5.47
C GLN A 120 6.41 -22.29 -5.96
N LEU A 121 6.73 -21.28 -5.15
CA LEU A 121 7.88 -20.40 -5.33
C LEU A 121 9.12 -20.95 -4.62
N THR A 122 10.25 -20.26 -4.79
CA THR A 122 11.56 -20.68 -4.29
C THR A 122 11.62 -20.70 -2.76
N LEU A 123 11.01 -19.71 -2.10
CA LEU A 123 10.93 -19.62 -0.64
C LEU A 123 9.52 -19.82 -0.11
N ASN A 124 9.39 -19.98 1.18
CA ASN A 124 8.19 -20.41 1.87
C ASN A 124 7.30 -19.27 2.38
N TYR A 125 7.44 -18.07 1.82
CA TYR A 125 6.55 -16.93 2.07
C TYR A 125 6.40 -16.11 0.81
N ALA A 126 5.18 -15.96 0.32
CA ALA A 126 4.84 -15.12 -0.84
C ALA A 126 3.89 -14.02 -0.39
N ASP A 127 4.30 -12.78 -0.57
CA ASP A 127 3.63 -11.60 -0.06
C ASP A 127 3.17 -10.65 -1.18
N GLY A 128 3.50 -9.37 -1.05
CA GLY A 128 3.13 -8.31 -1.97
C GLY A 128 3.48 -8.60 -3.43
N LEU A 129 2.77 -7.99 -4.34
CA LEU A 129 2.96 -8.18 -5.77
C LEU A 129 2.81 -6.89 -6.55
N ARG A 130 3.49 -6.80 -7.69
CA ARG A 130 3.37 -5.67 -8.60
C ARG A 130 3.32 -6.12 -10.06
N TYR A 131 2.29 -5.68 -10.78
CA TYR A 131 2.09 -5.97 -12.19
C TYR A 131 2.71 -4.90 -13.08
N ASP A 132 3.47 -5.34 -14.08
CA ASP A 132 4.02 -4.50 -15.14
C ASP A 132 3.18 -4.65 -16.41
N PRO A 133 2.37 -3.65 -16.78
CA PRO A 133 1.52 -3.73 -17.96
C PRO A 133 2.29 -3.71 -19.29
N LYS A 134 3.54 -3.21 -19.30
CA LYS A 134 4.37 -3.19 -20.52
C LYS A 134 4.86 -4.57 -20.91
N THR A 135 5.26 -5.36 -19.91
CA THR A 135 5.85 -6.70 -20.13
C THR A 135 4.85 -7.81 -19.88
N GLU A 136 3.69 -7.48 -19.28
CA GLU A 136 2.70 -8.43 -18.78
C GLU A 136 3.29 -9.44 -17.78
N LEU A 137 4.30 -8.98 -17.02
CA LEU A 137 4.92 -9.74 -15.94
C LEU A 137 4.40 -9.26 -14.59
N LEU A 138 4.32 -10.19 -13.67
CA LEU A 138 4.02 -9.95 -12.27
C LEU A 138 5.28 -10.24 -11.45
N TYR A 139 5.62 -9.33 -10.56
CA TYR A 139 6.71 -9.48 -9.61
C TYR A 139 6.11 -9.77 -8.24
N ILE A 140 6.46 -10.91 -7.64
CA ILE A 140 5.98 -11.34 -6.33
C ILE A 140 7.14 -11.31 -5.35
N VAL A 141 6.95 -10.66 -4.22
CA VAL A 141 7.88 -10.70 -3.08
C VAL A 141 7.88 -12.12 -2.53
N ASN A 142 9.03 -12.79 -2.57
CA ASN A 142 9.23 -14.13 -2.05
C ASN A 142 10.41 -14.17 -1.10
N VAL A 143 10.12 -14.25 0.19
CA VAL A 143 11.08 -14.06 1.28
C VAL A 143 11.07 -15.23 2.27
N PRO A 144 12.08 -15.39 3.12
CA PRO A 144 12.05 -16.31 4.24
C PRO A 144 11.01 -15.89 5.26
N LYS A 145 10.12 -16.80 5.64
CA LYS A 145 9.03 -16.49 6.56
C LYS A 145 9.51 -16.01 7.92
N GLY A 146 9.05 -14.82 8.32
CA GLY A 146 9.31 -14.25 9.63
C GLY A 146 10.76 -13.82 9.88
N SER A 147 11.56 -13.65 8.85
CA SER A 147 12.94 -13.23 8.98
C SER A 147 13.09 -11.71 8.90
N GLU A 148 13.82 -11.16 9.85
CA GLU A 148 14.31 -9.77 9.83
C GLU A 148 15.81 -9.68 9.52
N ASN A 149 16.44 -10.81 9.16
CA ASN A 149 17.88 -10.87 8.92
C ASN A 149 18.26 -10.13 7.62
N PRO A 150 19.10 -9.07 7.68
CA PRO A 150 19.49 -8.28 6.50
C PRO A 150 20.37 -9.04 5.51
N GLU A 151 20.97 -10.15 5.91
CA GLU A 151 21.86 -10.96 5.05
C GLU A 151 21.15 -12.18 4.43
N GLU A 152 19.89 -12.40 4.78
CA GLU A 152 19.15 -13.54 4.26
C GLU A 152 18.79 -13.35 2.78
N GLN A 153 18.76 -14.45 2.04
CA GLN A 153 18.45 -14.42 0.62
C GLN A 153 16.94 -14.35 0.39
N SER A 154 16.53 -13.39 -0.39
CA SER A 154 15.16 -13.18 -0.87
C SER A 154 15.11 -13.05 -2.38
N TYR A 155 13.90 -13.10 -2.94
CA TYR A 155 13.69 -13.07 -4.37
C TYR A 155 12.48 -12.19 -4.74
N LEU A 156 12.55 -11.51 -5.88
CA LEU A 156 11.38 -11.15 -6.64
C LEU A 156 11.09 -12.26 -7.64
N ALA A 157 10.07 -13.06 -7.40
CA ALA A 157 9.64 -14.09 -8.32
C ALA A 157 8.93 -13.41 -9.52
N ILE A 158 9.28 -13.85 -10.72
CA ILE A 158 8.73 -13.31 -11.98
C ILE A 158 7.71 -14.30 -12.51
N VAL A 159 6.47 -13.85 -12.67
CA VAL A 159 5.38 -14.66 -13.20
C VAL A 159 4.88 -14.07 -14.52
N ASN A 160 4.79 -14.90 -15.55
CA ASN A 160 4.15 -14.53 -16.81
C ASN A 160 2.64 -14.60 -16.63
N THR A 161 1.94 -13.47 -16.75
CA THR A 161 0.48 -13.43 -16.50
C THR A 161 -0.37 -14.05 -17.61
N LYS A 162 0.21 -14.35 -18.78
CA LYS A 162 -0.53 -15.06 -19.86
C LYS A 162 -0.60 -16.56 -19.62
N THR A 163 0.48 -17.13 -19.08
CA THR A 163 0.60 -18.59 -18.86
C THR A 163 0.49 -19.00 -17.39
N TRP A 164 0.58 -18.02 -16.50
CA TRP A 164 0.69 -18.23 -15.06
C TRP A 164 1.86 -19.12 -14.67
N GLU A 165 2.98 -18.98 -15.37
CA GLU A 165 4.22 -19.70 -15.09
C GLU A 165 5.20 -18.81 -14.33
N HIS A 166 5.82 -19.38 -13.31
CA HIS A 166 7.00 -18.81 -12.67
C HIS A 166 8.18 -18.98 -13.63
N ILE A 167 8.74 -17.85 -14.13
CA ILE A 167 9.75 -17.84 -15.20
C ILE A 167 11.14 -17.40 -14.75
N GLY A 168 11.34 -17.22 -13.45
CA GLY A 168 12.62 -16.89 -12.85
C GLY A 168 12.51 -16.02 -11.62
N ASP A 169 13.65 -15.77 -10.99
CA ASP A 169 13.79 -15.03 -9.75
C ASP A 169 14.88 -13.96 -9.90
N ILE A 170 14.66 -12.80 -9.26
CA ILE A 170 15.69 -11.77 -9.08
C ILE A 170 16.16 -11.85 -7.64
N PRO A 171 17.40 -12.28 -7.39
CA PRO A 171 17.91 -12.41 -6.04
C PRO A 171 18.31 -11.07 -5.44
N PHE A 172 18.07 -10.89 -4.13
CA PHE A 172 18.58 -9.79 -3.34
C PHE A 172 18.73 -10.19 -1.88
N LYS A 173 19.39 -9.33 -1.07
CA LYS A 173 19.55 -9.56 0.36
C LYS A 173 18.51 -8.80 1.16
N GLY A 174 18.00 -9.42 2.23
CA GLY A 174 17.02 -8.85 3.16
C GLY A 174 15.88 -9.82 3.45
N GLY A 175 15.62 -10.13 4.70
CA GLY A 175 14.57 -11.08 5.10
C GLY A 175 13.17 -10.48 5.10
N HIS A 176 13.04 -9.14 5.19
CA HIS A 176 11.77 -8.44 5.25
C HIS A 176 11.66 -7.42 4.13
N ILE A 177 10.83 -7.74 3.18
CA ILE A 177 10.49 -6.90 2.01
C ILE A 177 8.97 -6.84 1.92
N GLU A 178 8.44 -5.66 1.64
CA GLU A 178 6.99 -5.46 1.58
C GLU A 178 6.53 -5.15 0.15
N GLU A 179 6.87 -3.99 -0.36
CA GLU A 179 6.37 -3.53 -1.63
C GLU A 179 7.43 -3.21 -2.68
N VAL A 180 6.96 -3.18 -3.94
CA VAL A 180 7.75 -2.88 -5.13
C VAL A 180 7.04 -1.79 -5.93
N ALA A 181 7.76 -0.72 -6.29
CA ALA A 181 7.30 0.24 -7.28
C ALA A 181 7.93 -0.04 -8.65
N ILE A 182 7.18 0.21 -9.72
CA ILE A 182 7.65 0.08 -11.10
C ILE A 182 7.86 1.47 -11.67
N GLU A 183 8.98 1.67 -12.38
CA GLU A 183 9.21 2.83 -13.21
C GLU A 183 8.49 2.67 -14.56
N PRO A 184 7.43 3.44 -14.84
CA PRO A 184 6.67 3.26 -16.08
C PRO A 184 7.44 3.63 -17.34
N SER A 185 8.25 4.71 -17.32
CA SER A 185 9.03 5.15 -18.49
C SER A 185 10.32 4.37 -18.71
N GLY A 186 10.93 3.86 -17.65
CA GLY A 186 12.23 3.19 -17.65
C GLY A 186 12.18 1.67 -17.48
N SER A 187 13.27 1.12 -16.93
CA SER A 187 13.43 -0.32 -16.67
C SER A 187 13.62 -0.66 -15.20
N ARG A 188 13.49 0.33 -14.30
CA ARG A 188 13.78 0.09 -12.88
C ARG A 188 12.54 -0.40 -12.11
N LEU A 189 12.82 -1.21 -11.09
CA LEU A 189 11.92 -1.50 -9.98
C LEU A 189 12.59 -1.00 -8.71
N PHE A 190 11.80 -0.49 -7.78
CA PHE A 190 12.26 -0.01 -6.48
C PHE A 190 11.64 -0.88 -5.39
N ILE A 191 12.49 -1.46 -4.55
CA ILE A 191 12.10 -2.41 -3.51
C ILE A 191 12.22 -1.74 -2.14
N ALA A 192 11.13 -1.73 -1.38
CA ALA A 192 11.14 -1.30 0.03
C ALA A 192 11.76 -2.43 0.89
N ASN A 193 13.04 -2.33 1.20
CA ASN A 193 13.79 -3.33 1.97
C ASN A 193 13.85 -2.95 3.44
N GLY A 194 12.91 -3.45 4.23
CA GLY A 194 12.75 -3.12 5.64
C GLY A 194 13.92 -3.59 6.50
N SER A 195 14.40 -4.81 6.34
CA SER A 195 15.49 -5.37 7.14
C SER A 195 16.83 -4.70 6.88
N ARG A 196 17.05 -4.17 5.68
CA ARG A 196 18.28 -3.44 5.33
C ARG A 196 18.14 -1.92 5.44
N ARG A 197 16.90 -1.41 5.62
CA ARG A 197 16.57 0.02 5.67
C ARG A 197 17.08 0.78 4.44
N GLU A 198 16.80 0.22 3.29
CA GLU A 198 17.22 0.75 2.00
C GLU A 198 16.13 0.62 0.94
N ILE A 199 16.28 1.34 -0.15
CA ILE A 199 15.52 1.09 -1.37
C ILE A 199 16.42 0.34 -2.33
N GLY A 200 16.10 -0.91 -2.60
CA GLY A 200 16.77 -1.70 -3.62
C GLY A 200 16.38 -1.22 -5.02
N VAL A 201 17.33 -1.14 -5.95
CA VAL A 201 17.11 -0.77 -7.34
C VAL A 201 17.39 -1.96 -8.23
N VAL A 202 16.37 -2.44 -8.91
CA VAL A 202 16.45 -3.56 -9.84
C VAL A 202 16.32 -3.04 -11.27
N ASP A 203 17.15 -3.55 -12.18
CA ASP A 203 16.92 -3.44 -13.62
C ASP A 203 16.13 -4.68 -14.08
N ARG A 204 14.88 -4.50 -14.46
CA ARG A 204 13.98 -5.60 -14.86
C ARG A 204 14.37 -6.24 -16.20
N ASN A 205 15.08 -5.51 -17.08
CA ASN A 205 15.56 -6.06 -18.35
C ASN A 205 16.75 -7.00 -18.11
N LYS A 206 17.65 -6.63 -17.17
CA LYS A 206 18.77 -7.46 -16.73
C LYS A 206 18.37 -8.54 -15.73
N ARG A 207 17.18 -8.41 -15.15
CA ARG A 207 16.68 -9.24 -14.02
C ARG A 207 17.71 -9.30 -12.88
N ALA A 208 18.20 -8.14 -12.48
CA ALA A 208 19.27 -8.04 -11.48
C ALA A 208 19.11 -6.80 -10.60
N LEU A 209 19.50 -6.93 -9.34
CA LEU A 209 19.73 -5.79 -8.46
C LEU A 209 20.95 -5.03 -8.98
N VAL A 210 20.78 -3.73 -9.30
CA VAL A 210 21.83 -2.88 -9.87
C VAL A 210 22.29 -1.79 -8.92
N GLY A 211 21.61 -1.61 -7.78
CA GLY A 211 21.97 -0.65 -6.75
C GLY A 211 21.08 -0.78 -5.52
N ALA A 212 21.46 -0.08 -4.48
CA ALA A 212 20.65 0.10 -3.29
C ALA A 212 20.93 1.49 -2.72
N TRP A 213 19.89 2.13 -2.20
CA TRP A 213 19.97 3.45 -1.58
C TRP A 213 19.65 3.32 -0.09
N PRO A 214 20.64 3.32 0.79
CA PRO A 214 20.42 3.36 2.22
C PRO A 214 19.64 4.62 2.59
N LEU A 215 18.62 4.47 3.43
CA LEU A 215 17.90 5.63 3.94
C LEU A 215 18.83 6.42 4.86
N THR A 216 18.98 7.72 4.61
CA THR A 216 19.83 8.61 5.39
C THR A 216 19.27 8.94 6.77
N MET A 217 18.03 8.54 7.03
CA MET A 217 17.34 8.66 8.30
C MET A 217 16.99 7.27 8.87
N PRO A 218 16.84 7.14 10.19
CA PRO A 218 16.30 5.91 10.76
C PRO A 218 14.88 5.68 10.24
N GLY A 219 14.53 4.44 9.95
CA GLY A 219 13.18 4.07 9.52
C GLY A 219 13.15 2.72 8.81
N ILE A 220 11.98 2.11 8.83
CA ILE A 220 11.72 0.84 8.14
C ILE A 220 10.84 1.18 6.93
N PRO A 221 11.37 1.15 5.68
CA PRO A 221 10.56 1.35 4.49
C PRO A 221 9.59 0.18 4.34
N TYR A 222 8.34 0.52 4.05
CA TYR A 222 7.25 -0.44 3.97
C TYR A 222 6.57 -0.37 2.60
N ALA A 223 5.79 0.68 2.36
CA ALA A 223 5.10 0.86 1.10
C ALA A 223 5.84 1.87 0.20
N VAL A 224 5.80 1.65 -1.11
CA VAL A 224 6.50 2.47 -2.09
C VAL A 224 5.69 2.66 -3.37
N VAL A 225 5.62 3.90 -3.86
CA VAL A 225 5.01 4.24 -5.14
C VAL A 225 5.79 5.34 -5.85
N MET A 226 5.70 5.40 -7.18
CA MET A 226 6.46 6.34 -8.00
C MET A 226 5.56 7.34 -8.73
N ASP A 227 5.98 8.61 -8.72
CA ASP A 227 5.61 9.61 -9.71
C ASP A 227 6.69 9.67 -10.79
N ASP A 228 6.39 9.04 -11.92
CA ASP A 228 7.30 8.95 -13.06
C ASP A 228 7.53 10.32 -13.73
N ALA A 229 6.52 11.17 -13.74
CA ALA A 229 6.56 12.47 -14.43
C ALA A 229 7.52 13.47 -13.78
N THR A 230 7.67 13.43 -12.47
CA THR A 230 8.58 14.32 -11.73
C THR A 230 9.80 13.61 -11.18
N HIS A 231 9.99 12.32 -11.49
CA HIS A 231 11.07 11.48 -10.98
C HIS A 231 11.12 11.46 -9.43
N ARG A 232 9.96 11.20 -8.80
CA ARG A 232 9.86 11.11 -7.34
C ARG A 232 9.39 9.74 -6.91
N LEU A 233 10.04 9.23 -5.88
CA LEU A 233 9.68 8.00 -5.21
C LEU A 233 9.11 8.35 -3.83
N PHE A 234 7.89 7.93 -3.57
CA PHE A 234 7.21 8.12 -2.28
C PHE A 234 7.31 6.83 -1.49
N VAL A 235 7.86 6.93 -0.27
CA VAL A 235 8.11 5.79 0.61
C VAL A 235 7.45 6.04 1.95
N ALA A 236 6.54 5.17 2.35
CA ALA A 236 5.98 5.20 3.69
C ALA A 236 6.86 4.40 4.65
N LEU A 237 7.28 5.04 5.75
CA LEU A 237 8.08 4.40 6.78
C LEU A 237 7.24 4.02 7.98
N ARG A 238 7.63 2.91 8.62
CA ARG A 238 7.26 2.59 9.99
C ARG A 238 8.43 2.87 10.93
N ARG A 239 8.18 3.62 12.02
CA ARG A 239 9.15 3.91 13.10
C ARG A 239 10.45 4.58 12.63
N PRO A 240 10.50 5.91 12.43
CA PRO A 240 9.40 6.84 12.64
C PRO A 240 8.34 6.79 11.53
N GLU A 241 7.17 7.27 11.84
CA GLU A 241 6.03 7.35 10.95
C GLU A 241 6.17 8.56 10.02
N LEU A 242 6.76 8.33 8.86
CA LEU A 242 7.05 9.36 7.86
C LEU A 242 6.63 8.91 6.45
N LEU A 243 6.15 9.85 5.69
CA LEU A 243 6.23 9.82 4.23
C LEU A 243 7.56 10.44 3.82
N VAL A 244 8.39 9.70 3.14
CA VAL A 244 9.69 10.14 2.60
C VAL A 244 9.55 10.33 1.10
N VAL A 245 10.04 11.44 0.59
CA VAL A 245 10.13 11.70 -0.85
C VAL A 245 11.59 11.64 -1.27
N LEU A 246 11.90 10.77 -2.20
CA LEU A 246 13.23 10.62 -2.78
C LEU A 246 13.23 11.02 -4.26
N ASN A 247 14.36 11.50 -4.74
CA ASN A 247 14.63 11.57 -6.16
C ASN A 247 14.87 10.15 -6.70
N SER A 248 14.06 9.71 -7.68
CA SER A 248 14.11 8.34 -8.18
C SER A 248 15.31 8.04 -9.09
N ASP A 249 16.09 9.05 -9.49
CA ASP A 249 17.30 8.83 -10.28
C ASP A 249 18.54 8.64 -9.41
N THR A 250 18.56 9.28 -8.25
CA THR A 250 19.75 9.33 -7.39
C THR A 250 19.57 8.70 -6.01
N GLY A 251 18.33 8.49 -5.56
CA GLY A 251 18.00 8.10 -4.19
C GLY A 251 18.14 9.24 -3.17
N ALA A 252 18.45 10.47 -3.61
CA ALA A 252 18.62 11.61 -2.71
C ALA A 252 17.29 11.97 -2.03
N LEU A 253 17.37 12.30 -0.74
CA LEU A 253 16.23 12.80 0.01
C LEU A 253 15.79 14.17 -0.52
N VAL A 254 14.50 14.32 -0.82
CA VAL A 254 13.87 15.59 -1.18
C VAL A 254 13.22 16.21 0.06
N THR A 255 12.30 15.49 0.69
CA THR A 255 11.62 15.97 1.90
C THR A 255 10.99 14.81 2.68
N THR A 256 10.50 15.12 3.88
CA THR A 256 9.71 14.20 4.70
C THR A 256 8.48 14.89 5.25
N LEU A 257 7.37 14.13 5.39
CA LEU A 257 6.15 14.60 6.03
C LEU A 257 5.70 13.58 7.09
N PRO A 258 5.08 14.02 8.19
CA PRO A 258 4.54 13.09 9.18
C PRO A 258 3.39 12.28 8.59
N THR A 259 3.28 10.99 8.93
CA THR A 259 2.15 10.13 8.58
C THR A 259 1.53 9.49 9.83
N ALA A 260 0.52 8.63 9.65
CA ALA A 260 -0.04 7.85 10.76
C ALA A 260 0.79 6.59 11.03
N ALA A 261 0.71 6.08 12.25
CA ALA A 261 1.43 4.88 12.69
C ALA A 261 0.91 3.62 11.99
N GLY A 262 1.82 2.73 11.61
CA GLY A 262 1.49 1.45 10.97
C GLY A 262 1.03 1.61 9.52
N ALA A 263 1.76 2.39 8.73
CA ALA A 263 1.56 2.50 7.29
C ALA A 263 1.72 1.13 6.61
N ASP A 264 0.86 0.87 5.62
CA ASP A 264 0.81 -0.39 4.87
C ASP A 264 0.71 -0.14 3.36
N ASP A 265 -0.31 0.60 2.91
CA ASP A 265 -0.48 0.94 1.51
C ASP A 265 -0.17 2.40 1.20
N ILE A 266 0.35 2.65 0.01
CA ILE A 266 0.58 3.97 -0.54
C ILE A 266 0.13 4.04 -2.00
N PHE A 267 -0.57 5.13 -2.37
CA PHE A 267 -1.03 5.34 -3.75
C PHE A 267 -0.69 6.75 -4.22
N TRP A 268 -0.38 6.87 -5.51
CA TRP A 268 -0.20 8.11 -6.22
C TRP A 268 -1.35 8.35 -7.20
N ASP A 269 -2.09 9.43 -7.03
CA ASP A 269 -3.09 9.94 -7.99
C ASP A 269 -2.49 11.08 -8.79
N ALA A 270 -1.98 10.76 -9.95
CA ALA A 270 -1.31 11.73 -10.83
C ALA A 270 -2.28 12.83 -11.32
N ALA A 271 -3.57 12.50 -11.51
CA ALA A 271 -4.56 13.47 -11.99
C ALA A 271 -4.84 14.56 -10.96
N ARG A 272 -4.80 14.22 -9.66
CA ARG A 272 -5.04 15.15 -8.55
C ARG A 272 -3.75 15.59 -7.86
N LYS A 273 -2.61 15.06 -8.28
CA LYS A 273 -1.31 15.25 -7.61
C LYS A 273 -1.39 14.94 -6.11
N ARG A 274 -2.03 13.82 -5.75
CA ARG A 274 -2.23 13.42 -4.35
C ARG A 274 -1.60 12.09 -4.03
N ILE A 275 -0.99 12.03 -2.85
CA ILE A 275 -0.48 10.79 -2.27
C ILE A 275 -1.43 10.40 -1.14
N TYR A 276 -1.84 9.14 -1.13
CA TYR A 276 -2.68 8.55 -0.08
C TYR A 276 -1.86 7.49 0.65
N VAL A 277 -1.78 7.59 1.97
CA VAL A 277 -1.11 6.59 2.83
C VAL A 277 -2.15 6.07 3.81
N SER A 278 -2.49 4.80 3.71
CA SER A 278 -3.31 4.14 4.71
C SER A 278 -2.45 3.52 5.80
N ALA A 279 -2.88 3.65 7.04
CA ALA A 279 -2.11 3.28 8.21
C ALA A 279 -3.02 2.81 9.34
N GLY A 280 -2.54 1.88 10.17
CA GLY A 280 -3.30 1.33 11.29
C GLY A 280 -2.92 -0.09 11.66
N VAL A 281 -1.84 -0.64 11.08
CA VAL A 281 -1.36 -2.00 11.39
C VAL A 281 -0.95 -2.12 12.86
N GLY A 282 -1.15 -3.31 13.39
CA GLY A 282 -0.86 -3.63 14.79
C GLY A 282 -2.00 -3.22 15.71
N ASN A 283 -1.70 -3.04 16.99
CA ASN A 283 -2.70 -2.72 18.01
C ASN A 283 -3.13 -1.24 18.02
N GLN A 284 -3.12 -0.59 16.83
CA GLN A 284 -3.58 0.80 16.73
C GLN A 284 -5.09 0.85 17.00
N PRO A 285 -5.54 1.73 17.90
CA PRO A 285 -6.95 1.82 18.25
C PRO A 285 -7.80 2.32 17.07
N GLU A 286 -7.18 3.05 16.15
CA GLU A 286 -7.82 3.66 15.01
C GLU A 286 -6.86 3.71 13.82
N GLY A 287 -7.37 3.47 12.62
CA GLY A 287 -6.62 3.64 11.39
C GLY A 287 -6.91 4.99 10.74
N TYR A 288 -6.05 5.38 9.83
CA TYR A 288 -6.13 6.66 9.13
C TYR A 288 -5.74 6.53 7.67
N VAL A 289 -6.31 7.41 6.84
CA VAL A 289 -5.75 7.75 5.54
C VAL A 289 -5.17 9.15 5.63
N SER A 290 -3.84 9.24 5.51
CA SER A 290 -3.14 10.52 5.37
C SER A 290 -3.09 10.91 3.90
N VAL A 291 -3.51 12.13 3.57
CA VAL A 291 -3.55 12.64 2.19
C VAL A 291 -2.61 13.83 2.07
N TYR A 292 -1.74 13.79 1.06
CA TYR A 292 -0.79 14.84 0.76
C TYR A 292 -1.01 15.33 -0.67
N HIS A 293 -0.72 16.60 -0.91
CA HIS A 293 -0.74 17.21 -2.22
C HIS A 293 0.69 17.58 -2.64
N GLN A 294 1.05 17.21 -3.86
CA GLN A 294 2.28 17.63 -4.51
C GLN A 294 2.05 19.00 -5.16
N ILE A 295 2.61 20.05 -4.60
CA ILE A 295 2.56 21.40 -5.16
C ILE A 295 3.41 21.45 -6.43
N ASP A 296 4.64 20.98 -6.30
CA ASP A 296 5.60 20.73 -7.38
C ASP A 296 6.51 19.54 -7.01
N ALA A 297 7.55 19.29 -7.79
CA ALA A 297 8.44 18.14 -7.57
C ALA A 297 9.11 18.12 -6.19
N ASP A 298 9.34 19.27 -5.58
CA ASP A 298 10.12 19.40 -4.36
C ASP A 298 9.28 19.85 -3.14
N HIS A 299 8.04 20.32 -3.37
CA HIS A 299 7.18 20.85 -2.33
C HIS A 299 5.88 20.08 -2.20
N TYR A 300 5.55 19.73 -0.96
CA TYR A 300 4.40 18.93 -0.58
C TYR A 300 3.71 19.52 0.64
N GLU A 301 2.40 19.32 0.74
CA GLU A 301 1.63 19.70 1.91
C GLU A 301 0.73 18.57 2.38
N THR A 302 0.49 18.49 3.69
CA THR A 302 -0.52 17.59 4.24
C THR A 302 -1.90 18.21 4.04
N VAL A 303 -2.77 17.54 3.31
CA VAL A 303 -4.16 17.97 3.05
C VAL A 303 -5.08 17.52 4.16
N ALA A 304 -5.01 16.24 4.53
CA ALA A 304 -5.91 15.67 5.53
C ALA A 304 -5.30 14.44 6.20
N LYS A 305 -5.79 14.17 7.42
CA LYS A 305 -5.66 12.89 8.12
C LYS A 305 -7.07 12.40 8.47
N ILE A 306 -7.56 11.42 7.74
CA ILE A 306 -8.95 10.97 7.78
C ILE A 306 -9.03 9.71 8.64
N PRO A 307 -9.78 9.70 9.76
CA PRO A 307 -9.99 8.49 10.54
C PRO A 307 -10.87 7.51 9.76
N THR A 308 -10.53 6.22 9.83
CA THR A 308 -11.20 5.17 9.07
C THR A 308 -11.83 4.13 10.00
N GLY A 309 -11.04 3.46 10.79
CA GLY A 309 -11.52 2.46 11.73
C GLY A 309 -10.37 1.71 12.37
N SER A 310 -10.69 0.76 13.21
CA SER A 310 -9.65 -0.02 13.89
C SER A 310 -8.84 -0.84 12.90
N SER A 311 -7.51 -0.77 13.02
CA SER A 311 -6.53 -1.56 12.26
C SER A 311 -6.80 -1.58 10.75
N SER A 312 -7.23 -0.43 10.19
CA SER A 312 -7.57 -0.29 8.77
C SER A 312 -6.41 0.29 7.96
N ALA A 313 -5.34 -0.48 7.82
CA ALA A 313 -4.14 -0.07 7.08
C ALA A 313 -4.23 -0.41 5.59
N THR A 314 -5.10 -1.35 5.23
CA THR A 314 -5.21 -1.87 3.88
C THR A 314 -6.27 -1.14 3.08
N SER A 315 -5.92 -0.73 1.87
CA SER A 315 -6.76 0.13 1.04
C SER A 315 -6.56 -0.10 -0.46
N LEU A 316 -7.39 0.54 -1.29
CA LEU A 316 -7.26 0.51 -2.74
C LEU A 316 -7.74 1.83 -3.35
N LEU A 317 -6.88 2.46 -4.13
CA LEU A 317 -7.24 3.62 -4.96
C LEU A 317 -7.74 3.15 -6.33
N THR A 318 -8.91 3.63 -6.75
CA THR A 318 -9.50 3.38 -8.08
C THR A 318 -9.97 4.69 -8.70
N PRO A 319 -9.08 5.44 -9.35
CA PRO A 319 -9.44 6.70 -10.00
C PRO A 319 -10.54 6.54 -11.07
N GLU A 320 -10.57 5.40 -11.75
CA GLU A 320 -11.55 5.07 -12.80
C GLU A 320 -12.99 5.03 -12.27
N LEU A 321 -13.19 4.64 -11.02
CA LEU A 321 -14.48 4.67 -10.33
C LEU A 321 -14.66 5.91 -9.46
N ASN A 322 -13.64 6.78 -9.39
CA ASN A 322 -13.57 7.90 -8.47
C ASN A 322 -13.75 7.49 -7.00
N ASN A 323 -13.22 6.31 -6.64
CA ASN A 323 -13.37 5.71 -5.32
C ASN A 323 -12.01 5.37 -4.67
N TYR A 324 -12.02 5.43 -3.35
CA TYR A 324 -10.98 4.90 -2.48
C TYR A 324 -11.63 3.92 -1.50
N PHE A 325 -11.08 2.73 -1.38
CA PHE A 325 -11.61 1.66 -0.52
C PHE A 325 -10.69 1.44 0.67
N VAL A 326 -11.27 1.16 1.84
CA VAL A 326 -10.54 0.82 3.07
C VAL A 326 -11.19 -0.39 3.72
N ALA A 327 -10.39 -1.41 4.01
CA ALA A 327 -10.84 -2.56 4.78
C ALA A 327 -10.70 -2.28 6.27
N VAL A 328 -11.79 -2.43 7.01
CA VAL A 328 -11.87 -2.17 8.46
C VAL A 328 -12.13 -3.48 9.18
N GLN A 329 -11.26 -3.80 10.13
CA GLN A 329 -11.36 -5.03 10.91
C GLN A 329 -12.53 -5.00 11.90
N ARG A 330 -13.03 -6.21 12.22
CA ARG A 330 -13.99 -6.40 13.30
C ARG A 330 -13.38 -5.98 14.65
N LYS A 331 -14.10 -5.17 15.41
CA LYS A 331 -13.71 -4.77 16.76
C LYS A 331 -14.90 -4.51 17.67
N GLN A 332 -14.84 -5.04 18.90
CA GLN A 332 -15.74 -4.68 20.02
C GLN A 332 -17.23 -4.56 19.63
N GLY A 333 -17.79 -5.63 19.07
CA GLY A 333 -19.22 -5.70 18.73
C GLY A 333 -19.61 -5.06 17.39
N LYS A 334 -18.66 -4.45 16.65
CA LYS A 334 -18.85 -4.03 15.26
C LYS A 334 -18.31 -5.09 14.32
N GLU A 335 -19.05 -5.44 13.30
CA GLU A 335 -18.56 -6.32 12.24
C GLU A 335 -17.46 -5.67 11.42
N ALA A 336 -16.66 -6.48 10.73
CA ALA A 336 -15.74 -5.99 9.71
C ALA A 336 -16.53 -5.35 8.55
N GLU A 337 -15.96 -4.36 7.88
CA GLU A 337 -16.59 -3.66 6.76
C GLU A 337 -15.59 -3.23 5.70
N LEU A 338 -16.07 -3.10 4.47
CA LEU A 338 -15.39 -2.39 3.40
C LEU A 338 -15.99 -0.99 3.30
N GLN A 339 -15.23 0.02 3.69
CA GLN A 339 -15.60 1.42 3.53
C GLN A 339 -15.31 1.89 2.10
N VAL A 340 -16.25 2.60 1.51
CA VAL A 340 -16.16 3.18 0.17
C VAL A 340 -16.18 4.69 0.29
N TYR A 341 -15.09 5.31 -0.08
CA TYR A 341 -14.96 6.76 -0.11
C TYR A 341 -15.03 7.27 -1.55
N LYS A 342 -15.77 8.34 -1.76
CA LYS A 342 -15.68 9.15 -2.97
C LYS A 342 -14.43 10.03 -2.89
N ILE A 343 -13.65 10.06 -3.96
CA ILE A 343 -12.52 10.98 -4.10
C ILE A 343 -13.07 12.34 -4.55
N ASN A 344 -12.81 13.38 -3.78
CA ASN A 344 -13.21 14.75 -4.11
C ASN A 344 -12.10 15.44 -4.95
N PRO A 345 -12.47 16.45 -5.75
CA PRO A 345 -11.53 17.23 -6.56
C PRO A 345 -10.38 17.84 -5.78
#